data_557164b0c09143b8259d80a1051514a2
#
_entry.id   557164b0c09143b8259d80a1051514a2
#
_cell.length_a   1.000
_cell.length_b   1.000
_cell.length_c   1.000
_cell.angle_alpha   90.00
_cell.angle_beta   90.00
_cell.angle_gamma   90.00
#
_symmetry.space_group_name_H-M   'P 1'
#
loop_
_entity.id
_entity.type
_entity.pdbx_description
1 polymer ?
#
loop_
_entity_poly.entity_id
_entity_poly.type
_entity_poly.pdbx_seq_one_letter_code
_entity_poly.pdbx_strand_id
1 'polypeptide(L)'
;MTKVAVLCWEESRPWVSALRQKGYSVPWVDEPKGEAYKQIPTVEPDVVLVDLTKAPDRGREMVIHLADQADMRGIPIVLVSERQTAARGLKTRVDPLIVTTPTKIVSAVTTALSAART
;
A
#
# COMPACT_ATOMS: atom_id res chain seq x y z
N MET A 1 -12.98 -9.16 8.25
CA MET A 1 -12.64 -7.73 8.28
C MET A 1 -11.53 -7.45 7.28
N THR A 2 -11.68 -6.41 6.50
CA THR A 2 -10.70 -6.02 5.49
C THR A 2 -9.41 -5.53 6.14
N LYS A 3 -8.29 -6.11 5.75
CA LYS A 3 -6.98 -5.77 6.30
C LYS A 3 -6.19 -4.89 5.33
N VAL A 4 -5.72 -3.75 5.82
CA VAL A 4 -4.86 -2.82 5.08
C VAL A 4 -3.47 -2.87 5.71
N ALA A 5 -2.49 -3.37 4.97
CA ALA A 5 -1.10 -3.33 5.42
C ALA A 5 -0.49 -1.99 5.00
N VAL A 6 0.17 -1.31 5.92
CA VAL A 6 0.69 0.04 5.69
C VAL A 6 2.21 0.05 5.82
N LEU A 7 2.88 0.55 4.78
CA LEU A 7 4.31 0.82 4.79
C LEU A 7 4.52 2.32 4.76
N CYS A 8 5.10 2.88 5.80
CA CYS A 8 5.27 4.31 5.92
C CYS A 8 6.55 4.63 6.68
N TRP A 9 7.30 5.63 6.19
CA TRP A 9 8.55 6.07 6.80
C TRP A 9 8.39 7.31 7.68
N GLU A 10 7.14 7.74 7.93
CA GLU A 10 6.83 8.86 8.81
C GLU A 10 6.09 8.39 10.03
N GLU A 11 6.32 9.05 11.17
CA GLU A 11 5.61 8.75 12.41
C GLU A 11 4.18 9.30 12.41
N SER A 12 3.98 10.48 11.83
CA SER A 12 2.66 11.11 11.80
C SER A 12 1.85 10.56 10.62
N ARG A 13 0.73 9.92 10.95
CA ARG A 13 -0.10 9.24 9.94
C ARG A 13 -1.58 9.42 10.26
N PRO A 14 -2.10 10.67 10.11
CA PRO A 14 -3.48 10.95 10.50
C PRO A 14 -4.51 10.16 9.71
N TRP A 15 -4.18 9.77 8.49
CA TRP A 15 -5.08 9.00 7.63
C TRP A 15 -5.28 7.54 8.10
N VAL A 16 -4.43 7.03 8.99
CA VAL A 16 -4.64 5.70 9.57
C VAL A 16 -5.93 5.67 10.39
N SER A 17 -6.19 6.72 11.17
CA SER A 17 -7.45 6.82 11.91
C SER A 17 -8.65 6.83 10.98
N ALA A 18 -8.57 7.52 9.85
CA ALA A 18 -9.65 7.56 8.87
C ALA A 18 -9.95 6.18 8.29
N LEU A 19 -8.91 5.37 8.03
CA LEU A 19 -9.10 4.00 7.56
C LEU A 19 -9.79 3.13 8.62
N ARG A 20 -9.38 3.27 9.87
CA ARG A 20 -10.00 2.53 10.97
C ARG A 20 -11.45 2.93 11.20
N GLN A 21 -11.77 4.21 11.06
CA GLN A 21 -13.14 4.70 11.18
C GLN A 21 -14.04 4.16 10.07
N LYS A 22 -13.48 3.90 8.91
CA LYS A 22 -14.20 3.30 7.79
C LYS A 22 -14.50 1.80 8.02
N GLY A 23 -13.91 1.20 9.05
CA GLY A 23 -14.11 -0.20 9.39
C GLY A 23 -13.01 -1.12 8.91
N TYR A 24 -11.92 -0.59 8.38
CA TYR A 24 -10.78 -1.39 7.97
C TYR A 24 -9.89 -1.73 9.15
N SER A 25 -9.37 -2.96 9.17
CA SER A 25 -8.32 -3.34 10.10
C SER A 25 -6.98 -2.87 9.52
N VAL A 26 -6.19 -2.18 10.32
CA VAL A 26 -4.87 -1.71 9.90
C VAL A 26 -3.84 -2.38 10.81
N PRO A 27 -3.45 -3.64 10.49
CA PRO A 27 -2.35 -4.29 11.21
C PRO A 27 -1.07 -3.53 10.87
N TRP A 28 -0.46 -3.01 11.90
CA TRP A 28 0.63 -2.07 11.74
C TRP A 28 1.91 -2.78 11.30
N VAL A 29 2.39 -2.41 10.11
CA VAL A 29 3.74 -2.76 9.68
C VAL A 29 4.55 -1.47 9.79
N ASP A 30 5.45 -1.44 10.75
CA ASP A 30 6.26 -0.27 11.06
C ASP A 30 7.24 0.05 9.91
N GLU A 31 8.07 1.09 10.09
CA GLU A 31 9.07 1.48 9.10
C GLU A 31 9.77 0.27 8.52
N PRO A 32 9.69 0.04 7.19
CA PRO A 32 10.30 -1.13 6.59
C PRO A 32 11.83 -1.09 6.72
N LYS A 33 12.38 -2.13 7.32
CA LYS A 33 13.83 -2.30 7.43
C LYS A 33 14.20 -3.60 6.73
N GLY A 34 15.15 -3.52 5.79
CA GLY A 34 15.67 -4.70 5.13
C GLY A 34 14.59 -5.54 4.44
N GLU A 35 14.24 -6.66 5.04
CA GLU A 35 13.35 -7.66 4.45
C GLU A 35 11.90 -7.55 4.92
N ALA A 36 11.44 -6.34 5.28
CA ALA A 36 10.05 -6.15 5.75
C ALA A 36 9.02 -6.67 4.74
N TYR A 37 9.33 -6.67 3.45
CA TYR A 37 8.46 -7.21 2.42
C TYR A 37 8.13 -8.69 2.63
N LYS A 38 8.96 -9.43 3.36
CA LYS A 38 8.70 -10.83 3.71
C LYS A 38 7.66 -10.98 4.82
N GLN A 39 7.49 -9.95 5.63
CA GLN A 39 6.53 -9.96 6.74
C GLN A 39 5.11 -9.65 6.28
N ILE A 40 4.96 -8.88 5.22
CA ILE A 40 3.66 -8.43 4.73
C ILE A 40 2.74 -9.60 4.36
N PRO A 41 3.19 -10.63 3.63
CA PRO A 41 2.31 -11.76 3.32
C PRO A 41 1.79 -12.49 4.55
N THR A 42 2.52 -12.48 5.66
CA THR A 42 2.11 -13.15 6.89
C THR A 42 0.89 -12.49 7.53
N VAL A 43 0.63 -11.24 7.22
CA VAL A 43 -0.53 -10.48 7.70
C VAL A 43 -1.78 -10.83 6.87
N GLU A 44 -1.60 -11.43 5.70
CA GLU A 44 -2.68 -11.74 4.76
C GLU A 44 -3.51 -10.50 4.43
N PRO A 45 -2.87 -9.42 3.90
CA PRO A 45 -3.60 -8.18 3.65
C PRO A 45 -4.52 -8.30 2.45
N ASP A 46 -5.62 -7.54 2.48
CA ASP A 46 -6.50 -7.38 1.33
C ASP A 46 -6.02 -6.28 0.40
N VAL A 47 -5.26 -5.34 0.93
CA VAL A 47 -4.64 -4.25 0.16
C VAL A 47 -3.39 -3.79 0.91
N VAL A 48 -2.37 -3.38 0.14
CA VAL A 48 -1.15 -2.82 0.70
C VAL A 48 -1.08 -1.34 0.33
N LEU A 49 -0.84 -0.50 1.33
CA LEU A 49 -0.68 0.92 1.13
C LEU A 49 0.78 1.29 1.41
N VAL A 50 1.42 1.91 0.41
CA VAL A 50 2.81 2.33 0.52
C VAL A 50 2.89 3.84 0.41
N ASP A 51 3.35 4.50 1.48
CA ASP A 51 3.49 5.95 1.52
C ASP A 51 4.87 6.34 0.98
N LEU A 52 4.87 6.99 -0.19
CA LEU A 52 6.10 7.42 -0.84
C LEU A 52 6.54 8.84 -0.47
N THR A 53 5.80 9.50 0.43
CA THR A 53 6.02 10.93 0.69
C THR A 53 7.42 11.23 1.17
N LYS A 54 7.93 10.47 2.13
CA LYS A 54 9.23 10.75 2.76
C LYS A 54 10.38 10.00 2.08
N ALA A 55 10.15 8.79 1.61
CA ALA A 55 11.20 7.95 1.03
C ALA A 55 10.72 7.31 -0.28
N PRO A 56 10.55 8.10 -1.35
CA PRO A 56 9.96 7.59 -2.59
C PRO A 56 10.75 6.45 -3.22
N ASP A 57 12.08 6.51 -3.21
CA ASP A 57 12.91 5.47 -3.83
C ASP A 57 12.80 4.15 -3.06
N ARG A 58 12.80 4.22 -1.73
CA ARG A 58 12.65 3.04 -0.88
C ARG A 58 11.26 2.42 -1.03
N GLY A 59 10.24 3.27 -1.13
CA GLY A 59 8.87 2.80 -1.33
C GLY A 59 8.71 2.08 -2.66
N ARG A 60 9.26 2.64 -3.74
CA ARG A 60 9.21 2.02 -5.06
C ARG A 60 9.94 0.67 -5.07
N GLU A 61 11.12 0.62 -4.45
CA GLU A 61 11.89 -0.61 -4.34
C GLU A 61 11.10 -1.68 -3.57
N MET A 62 10.44 -1.29 -2.49
CA MET A 62 9.61 -2.20 -1.71
C MET A 62 8.44 -2.75 -2.54
N VAL A 63 7.79 -1.92 -3.36
CA VAL A 63 6.73 -2.37 -4.26
C VAL A 63 7.24 -3.42 -5.23
N ILE A 64 8.43 -3.23 -5.78
CA ILE A 64 9.03 -4.20 -6.70
C ILE A 64 9.25 -5.55 -6.00
N HIS A 65 9.78 -5.52 -4.78
CA HIS A 65 9.98 -6.75 -4.01
C HIS A 65 8.66 -7.44 -3.67
N LEU A 66 7.64 -6.67 -3.32
CA LEU A 66 6.31 -7.24 -3.04
C LEU A 66 5.71 -7.89 -4.29
N ALA A 67 5.84 -7.22 -5.44
CA ALA A 67 5.28 -7.73 -6.69
C ALA A 67 5.91 -9.05 -7.12
N ASP A 68 7.16 -9.29 -6.75
CA ASP A 68 7.88 -10.51 -7.10
C ASP A 68 7.50 -11.72 -6.23
N GLN A 69 6.76 -11.51 -5.15
CA GLN A 69 6.33 -12.60 -4.28
C GLN A 69 5.02 -13.21 -4.77
N ALA A 70 5.00 -14.53 -4.91
CA ALA A 70 3.81 -15.26 -5.38
C ALA A 70 2.61 -15.04 -4.46
N ASP A 71 2.84 -14.94 -3.15
CA ASP A 71 1.80 -14.75 -2.14
C ASP A 71 1.11 -13.39 -2.26
N MET A 72 1.71 -12.45 -3.00
CA MET A 72 1.17 -11.11 -3.18
C MET A 72 0.45 -10.92 -4.51
N ARG A 73 0.34 -11.96 -5.31
CA ARG A 73 -0.36 -11.87 -6.60
C ARG A 73 -1.84 -11.54 -6.40
N GLY A 74 -2.31 -10.57 -7.18
CA GLY A 74 -3.71 -10.16 -7.12
C GLY A 74 -4.05 -9.24 -5.96
N ILE A 75 -3.11 -8.98 -5.06
CA ILE A 75 -3.33 -8.04 -3.95
C ILE A 75 -3.06 -6.63 -4.46
N PRO A 76 -4.06 -5.74 -4.41
CA PRO A 76 -3.88 -4.38 -4.91
C PRO A 76 -2.91 -3.58 -4.04
N ILE A 77 -2.18 -2.68 -4.68
CA ILE A 77 -1.27 -1.77 -4.00
C ILE A 77 -1.71 -0.33 -4.26
N VAL A 78 -1.79 0.45 -3.19
CA VAL A 78 -2.10 1.88 -3.25
C VAL A 78 -0.83 2.65 -2.89
N LEU A 79 -0.39 3.51 -3.80
CA LEU A 79 0.76 4.39 -3.56
C LEU A 79 0.27 5.76 -3.14
N VAL A 80 0.77 6.24 -2.01
CA VAL A 80 0.47 7.60 -1.54
C VAL A 80 1.59 8.52 -1.99
N SER A 81 1.27 9.44 -2.90
CA SER A 81 2.25 10.38 -3.44
C SER A 81 1.52 11.55 -4.08
N GLU A 82 2.10 12.72 -4.00
CA GLU A 82 1.60 13.90 -4.72
C GLU A 82 2.05 13.92 -6.18
N ARG A 83 2.96 13.02 -6.56
CA ARG A 83 3.48 12.91 -7.91
C ARG A 83 2.74 11.81 -8.68
N GLN A 84 2.04 12.19 -9.74
CA GLN A 84 1.32 11.23 -10.57
C GLN A 84 2.24 10.24 -11.28
N THR A 85 3.51 10.61 -11.45
CA THR A 85 4.51 9.74 -12.08
C THR A 85 5.05 8.67 -11.15
N ALA A 86 4.60 8.64 -9.89
CA ALA A 86 5.09 7.68 -8.90
C ALA A 86 4.92 6.23 -9.32
N ALA A 87 3.89 5.93 -10.13
CA ALA A 87 3.61 4.56 -10.59
C ALA A 87 4.35 4.18 -11.88
N ARG A 88 5.16 5.08 -12.43
CA ARG A 88 5.86 4.82 -13.69
C ARG A 88 6.76 3.57 -13.57
N GLY A 89 6.57 2.63 -14.49
CA GLY A 89 7.32 1.39 -14.49
C GLY A 89 6.82 0.33 -13.50
N LEU A 90 5.84 0.65 -12.65
CA LEU A 90 5.30 -0.29 -11.67
C LEU A 90 4.00 -0.94 -12.10
N LYS A 91 3.21 -0.30 -12.98
CA LYS A 91 1.91 -0.82 -13.40
C LYS A 91 1.98 -2.14 -14.15
N THR A 92 3.12 -2.45 -14.74
CA THR A 92 3.32 -3.73 -15.43
C THR A 92 3.60 -4.86 -14.45
N ARG A 93 3.96 -4.54 -13.21
CA ARG A 93 4.30 -5.52 -12.18
C ARG A 93 3.16 -5.78 -11.21
N VAL A 94 2.33 -4.77 -10.98
CA VAL A 94 1.24 -4.81 -10.00
C VAL A 94 -0.06 -4.36 -10.65
N ASP A 95 -1.10 -5.19 -10.55
CA ASP A 95 -2.43 -4.85 -11.02
C ASP A 95 -3.46 -5.43 -10.04
N PRO A 96 -4.30 -4.61 -9.40
CA PRO A 96 -4.41 -3.17 -9.59
C PRO A 96 -3.35 -2.36 -8.80
N LEU A 97 -2.92 -1.26 -9.39
CA LEU A 97 -2.03 -0.29 -8.77
C LEU A 97 -2.68 1.09 -8.87
N ILE A 98 -2.90 1.74 -7.73
CA ILE A 98 -3.57 3.04 -7.66
C ILE A 98 -2.64 4.03 -6.98
N VAL A 99 -2.53 5.23 -7.56
CA VAL A 99 -1.78 6.34 -6.96
C VAL A 99 -2.80 7.33 -6.38
N THR A 100 -2.59 7.73 -5.14
CA THR A 100 -3.47 8.68 -4.47
C THR A 100 -2.68 9.71 -3.67
N THR A 101 -3.36 10.77 -3.23
CA THR A 101 -2.81 11.77 -2.32
C THR A 101 -3.24 11.45 -0.89
N PRO A 102 -2.56 12.01 0.13
CA PRO A 102 -2.92 11.76 1.52
C PRO A 102 -4.38 12.07 1.88
N THR A 103 -5.00 13.03 1.18
CA THR A 103 -6.39 13.43 1.45
C THR A 103 -7.42 12.48 0.84
N LYS A 104 -7.02 11.59 -0.06
CA LYS A 104 -7.93 10.68 -0.78
C LYS A 104 -7.65 9.21 -0.53
N ILE A 105 -6.91 8.89 0.53
CA ILE A 105 -6.47 7.52 0.80
C ILE A 105 -7.65 6.56 0.99
N VAL A 106 -8.66 6.93 1.78
CA VAL A 106 -9.80 6.04 2.05
C VAL A 106 -10.53 5.68 0.76
N SER A 107 -10.78 6.69 -0.08
CA SER A 107 -11.44 6.48 -1.38
C SER A 107 -10.60 5.58 -2.28
N ALA A 108 -9.29 5.77 -2.31
CA ALA A 108 -8.39 4.97 -3.13
C ALA A 108 -8.36 3.50 -2.67
N VAL A 109 -8.33 3.26 -1.36
CA VAL A 109 -8.37 1.91 -0.80
C VAL A 109 -9.67 1.22 -1.20
N THR A 110 -10.80 1.91 -1.08
CA THR A 110 -12.10 1.37 -1.47
C THR A 110 -12.12 1.01 -2.97
N THR A 111 -11.59 1.89 -3.82
CA THR A 111 -11.50 1.64 -5.25
C THR A 111 -10.61 0.44 -5.57
N ALA A 112 -9.46 0.34 -4.90
CA ALA A 112 -8.53 -0.76 -5.09
C ALA A 112 -9.15 -2.12 -4.72
N LEU A 113 -9.88 -2.16 -3.62
CA LEU A 113 -10.57 -3.38 -3.18
C LEU A 113 -11.64 -3.80 -4.18
N SER A 114 -12.41 -2.85 -4.73
CA SER A 114 -13.42 -3.13 -5.74
C SER A 114 -12.80 -3.66 -7.03
N ALA A 115 -11.70 -3.08 -7.46
CA ALA A 115 -10.99 -3.52 -8.67
C ALA A 115 -10.43 -4.94 -8.51
N ALA A 116 -9.93 -5.28 -7.33
CA ALA A 116 -9.38 -6.61 -7.07
C ALA A 116 -10.45 -7.70 -7.05
N ARG A 117 -11.72 -7.34 -6.77
CA ARG A 117 -12.82 -8.30 -6.70
C ARG A 117 -13.51 -8.56 -8.04
N THR A 118 -13.19 -7.75 -9.03
CA THR A 118 -13.70 -7.94 -10.39
C THR A 118 -12.74 -8.79 -11.21
#